data_2cae4c498bbe9265f517278efed3c112
#
_entry.id   2cae4c498bbe9265f517278efed3c112
#
_cell.length_a   1.000
_cell.length_b   1.000
_cell.length_c   1.000
_cell.angle_alpha   90.00
_cell.angle_beta   90.00
_cell.angle_gamma   90.00
#
_symmetry.space_group_name_H-M   'P 1'
#
loop_
_entity.id
_entity.type
_entity.pdbx_description
1 polymer ?
#
loop_
_entity_poly.entity_id
_entity_poly.type
_entity_poly.pdbx_seq_one_letter_code
_entity_poly.pdbx_strand_id
1 'polypeptide(L)'
;MCIRDSGGVVYYANYLKFLERARTEALFSIGYSNNKIQQDFNSLIIVKSCNIEYKKPSYLEDELTIRSFVKSITKTSFFMNQIISKDKDIIVEAQVHLVFINNKGKPIKIPDEIYSKFKPYFCDTIRT
;
A
#
# COMPACT_ATOMS: atom_id res chain seq x y z
N MET A 1 -3.92 9.86 3.91
CA MET A 1 -4.22 10.47 2.59
C MET A 1 -5.71 10.42 2.33
N CYS A 2 -6.27 11.52 1.83
CA CYS A 2 -7.70 11.59 1.51
C CYS A 2 -7.88 11.59 0.00
N ILE A 3 -8.84 10.81 -0.46
CA ILE A 3 -9.21 10.76 -1.87
C ILE A 3 -10.70 11.02 -1.97
N ARG A 4 -11.08 11.88 -2.90
CA ARG A 4 -12.49 12.18 -3.16
C ARG A 4 -12.83 11.76 -4.60
N ASP A 5 -13.97 11.14 -4.73
CA ASP A 5 -14.53 10.79 -6.03
C ASP A 5 -15.92 11.40 -6.12
N SER A 6 -16.49 11.49 -7.30
CA SER A 6 -17.78 12.16 -7.47
C SER A 6 -18.72 11.32 -8.33
N GLY A 7 -20.01 11.30 -7.95
CA GLY A 7 -21.07 10.53 -8.62
C GLY A 7 -21.33 9.22 -7.90
N GLY A 8 -22.24 8.46 -8.17
CA GLY A 8 -22.76 7.17 -7.71
C GLY A 8 -21.90 6.32 -6.76
N VAL A 9 -22.19 5.03 -6.74
CA VAL A 9 -21.46 4.08 -5.89
C VAL A 9 -20.08 3.79 -6.50
N VAL A 10 -19.06 3.75 -5.63
CA VAL A 10 -17.71 3.43 -6.09
C VAL A 10 -17.62 1.94 -6.39
N TYR A 11 -17.16 1.62 -7.59
CA TYR A 11 -16.97 0.23 -7.99
C TYR A 11 -15.71 -0.36 -7.36
N TYR A 12 -15.71 -1.67 -7.19
CA TYR A 12 -14.59 -2.38 -6.56
C TYR A 12 -13.25 -2.09 -7.25
N ALA A 13 -13.24 -1.98 -8.57
CA ALA A 13 -12.02 -1.70 -9.32
C ALA A 13 -11.42 -0.34 -8.94
N ASN A 14 -12.26 0.61 -8.57
CA ASN A 14 -11.77 1.93 -8.15
C ASN A 14 -11.07 1.86 -6.79
N TYR A 15 -11.53 0.99 -5.90
CA TYR A 15 -10.84 0.79 -4.62
C TYR A 15 -9.43 0.26 -4.84
N LEU A 16 -9.25 -0.67 -5.78
CA LEU A 16 -7.92 -1.16 -6.10
C LEU A 16 -7.01 -0.05 -6.58
N LYS A 17 -7.53 0.84 -7.40
CA LYS A 17 -6.77 2.00 -7.88
C LYS A 17 -6.40 2.94 -6.74
N PHE A 18 -7.33 3.17 -5.82
CA PHE A 18 -7.08 4.01 -4.65
C PHE A 18 -5.97 3.42 -3.80
N LEU A 19 -6.01 2.11 -3.57
CA LEU A 19 -5.02 1.45 -2.74
C LEU A 19 -3.63 1.48 -3.41
N GLU A 20 -3.57 1.24 -4.71
CA GLU A 20 -2.33 1.29 -5.46
C GLU A 20 -1.72 2.69 -5.41
N ARG A 21 -2.55 3.70 -5.61
CA ARG A 21 -2.11 5.09 -5.56
C ARG A 21 -1.58 5.46 -4.18
N ALA A 22 -2.25 4.99 -3.12
CA ALA A 22 -1.80 5.26 -1.76
C ALA A 22 -0.45 4.62 -1.48
N ARG A 23 -0.22 3.40 -2.00
CA ARG A 23 1.08 2.75 -1.85
C ARG A 23 2.17 3.52 -2.59
N THR A 24 1.87 3.98 -3.79
CA THR A 24 2.81 4.77 -4.57
C THR A 24 3.19 6.06 -3.86
N GLU A 25 2.19 6.74 -3.30
CA GLU A 25 2.45 7.98 -2.59
C GLU A 25 3.20 7.75 -1.28
N ALA A 26 2.92 6.64 -0.59
CA ALA A 26 3.66 6.30 0.61
C ALA A 26 5.14 6.05 0.30
N LEU A 27 5.41 5.34 -0.79
CA LEU A 27 6.78 5.11 -1.23
C LEU A 27 7.47 6.42 -1.59
N PHE A 28 6.74 7.28 -2.29
CA PHE A 28 7.27 8.58 -2.70
C PHE A 28 7.60 9.45 -1.48
N SER A 29 6.80 9.36 -0.43
CA SER A 29 6.99 10.17 0.76
C SER A 29 8.28 9.84 1.50
N ILE A 30 8.82 8.63 1.32
CA ILE A 30 10.11 8.28 1.90
C ILE A 30 11.26 8.45 0.91
N GLY A 31 10.98 9.08 -0.22
CA GLY A 31 12.01 9.46 -1.20
C GLY A 31 12.23 8.47 -2.32
N TYR A 32 11.31 7.52 -2.53
CA TYR A 32 11.50 6.49 -3.53
C TYR A 32 10.32 6.40 -4.49
N SER A 33 10.59 5.81 -5.65
CA SER A 33 9.61 5.37 -6.62
C SER A 33 10.15 4.08 -7.20
N ASN A 34 9.32 3.35 -7.93
CA ASN A 34 9.81 2.13 -8.57
C ASN A 34 10.94 2.44 -9.56
N ASN A 35 10.86 3.56 -10.25
CA ASN A 35 11.95 3.98 -11.16
C ASN A 35 13.25 4.19 -10.39
N LYS A 36 13.18 4.89 -9.28
CA LYS A 36 14.38 5.18 -8.50
C LYS A 36 14.97 3.91 -7.89
N ILE A 37 14.11 3.01 -7.41
CA ILE A 37 14.54 1.74 -6.86
C ILE A 37 15.24 0.92 -7.93
N GLN A 38 14.71 0.92 -9.16
CA GLN A 38 15.33 0.21 -10.25
C GLN A 38 16.67 0.81 -10.62
N GLN A 39 16.78 2.12 -10.64
CA GLN A 39 18.02 2.79 -10.98
C GLN A 39 19.10 2.60 -9.91
N ASP A 40 18.72 2.74 -8.65
CA ASP A 40 19.68 2.73 -7.55
C ASP A 40 20.02 1.33 -7.06
N PHE A 41 19.07 0.41 -7.12
CA PHE A 41 19.23 -0.92 -6.52
C PHE A 41 19.02 -2.05 -7.52
N ASN A 42 18.69 -1.73 -8.76
CA ASN A 42 18.47 -2.72 -9.82
C ASN A 42 17.38 -3.71 -9.42
N SER A 43 16.33 -3.23 -8.79
CA SER A 43 15.26 -4.06 -8.28
C SER A 43 13.91 -3.39 -8.45
N LEU A 44 12.85 -4.15 -8.25
CA LEU A 44 11.47 -3.68 -8.34
C LEU A 44 10.69 -4.22 -7.16
N ILE A 45 9.63 -3.51 -6.79
CA ILE A 45 8.66 -4.00 -5.82
C ILE A 45 7.44 -4.47 -6.59
N ILE A 46 7.04 -5.72 -6.38
CA ILE A 46 5.84 -6.24 -7.00
C ILE A 46 4.86 -6.70 -5.93
N VAL A 47 3.59 -6.72 -6.29
CA VAL A 47 2.53 -7.26 -5.44
C VAL A 47 2.47 -8.77 -5.69
N LYS A 48 2.79 -9.53 -4.65
CA LYS A 48 2.72 -10.98 -4.74
C LYS A 48 1.31 -11.47 -4.48
N SER A 49 0.62 -10.86 -3.53
CA SER A 49 -0.76 -11.22 -3.23
C SER A 49 -1.46 -10.04 -2.59
N CYS A 50 -2.77 -10.04 -2.69
CA CYS A 50 -3.58 -8.98 -2.12
C CYS A 50 -4.89 -9.60 -1.65
N ASN A 51 -5.21 -9.41 -0.37
CA ASN A 51 -6.43 -9.92 0.23
C ASN A 51 -7.27 -8.71 0.61
N ILE A 52 -8.47 -8.60 0.04
CA ILE A 52 -9.31 -7.43 0.21
C ILE A 52 -10.66 -7.85 0.74
N GLU A 53 -11.11 -7.14 1.79
CA GLU A 53 -12.46 -7.29 2.32
C GLU A 53 -13.23 -6.01 2.07
N TYR A 54 -14.37 -6.13 1.42
CA TYR A 54 -15.27 -5.00 1.17
C TYR A 54 -16.35 -5.05 2.25
N LYS A 55 -16.31 -4.09 3.16
CA LYS A 55 -17.19 -4.12 4.33
C LYS A 55 -18.45 -3.30 4.15
N LYS A 56 -18.34 -2.17 3.48
CA LYS A 56 -19.49 -1.28 3.25
C LYS A 56 -19.33 -0.58 1.91
N PRO A 57 -20.45 -0.23 1.26
CA PRO A 57 -20.37 0.55 0.04
C PRO A 57 -20.03 2.01 0.35
N SER A 58 -19.48 2.70 -0.64
CA SER A 58 -19.31 4.14 -0.56
C SER A 58 -19.82 4.75 -1.87
N TYR A 59 -20.00 6.05 -1.86
CA TYR A 59 -20.56 6.78 -3.00
C TYR A 59 -19.52 7.73 -3.55
N LEU A 60 -19.66 8.09 -4.82
CA LEU A 60 -18.63 8.86 -5.50
C LEU A 60 -18.37 10.22 -4.89
N GLU A 61 -19.33 10.79 -4.18
CA GLU A 61 -19.11 12.07 -3.52
C GLU A 61 -18.58 11.94 -2.10
N ASP A 62 -18.40 10.72 -1.63
CA ASP A 62 -17.86 10.51 -0.29
C ASP A 62 -16.40 10.90 -0.25
N GLU A 63 -16.00 11.51 0.85
CA GLU A 63 -14.60 11.75 1.10
C GLU A 63 -14.03 10.56 1.85
N LEU A 64 -13.07 9.89 1.22
CA LEU A 64 -12.50 8.67 1.77
C LEU A 64 -11.08 8.93 2.27
N THR A 65 -10.76 8.33 3.40
CA THR A 65 -9.42 8.39 3.96
C THR A 65 -8.77 7.03 3.81
N ILE A 66 -7.56 7.01 3.27
CA ILE A 66 -6.81 5.77 3.11
C ILE A 66 -5.61 5.82 4.05
N ARG A 67 -5.53 4.84 4.95
CA ARG A 67 -4.38 4.69 5.82
C ARG A 67 -3.59 3.48 5.38
N SER A 68 -2.29 3.66 5.22
CA SER A 68 -1.40 2.59 4.80
C SER A 68 -0.29 2.46 5.83
N PHE A 69 -0.01 1.25 6.28
CA PHE A 69 1.08 1.03 7.21
C PHE A 69 1.69 -0.34 6.97
N VAL A 70 2.95 -0.49 7.36
CA VAL A 70 3.68 -1.73 7.21
C VAL A 70 3.41 -2.58 8.44
N LYS A 71 2.85 -3.76 8.23
CA LYS A 71 2.51 -4.65 9.33
C LYS A 71 3.70 -5.51 9.74
N SER A 72 4.43 -6.00 8.78
CA SER A 72 5.61 -6.84 9.06
C SER A 72 6.56 -6.79 7.89
N ILE A 73 7.83 -7.07 8.17
CA ILE A 73 8.89 -7.06 7.16
C ILE A 73 9.70 -8.33 7.31
N THR A 74 9.99 -8.97 6.18
CA THR A 74 10.94 -10.07 6.11
C THR A 74 12.19 -9.59 5.39
N LYS A 75 13.11 -10.49 5.10
CA LYS A 75 14.34 -10.11 4.40
C LYS A 75 14.09 -9.65 2.97
N THR A 76 13.08 -10.22 2.31
CA THR A 76 12.84 -9.97 0.89
C THR A 76 11.50 -9.34 0.60
N SER A 77 10.61 -9.26 1.60
CA SER A 77 9.25 -8.82 1.37
C SER A 77 8.71 -8.09 2.57
N PHE A 78 7.53 -7.49 2.39
CA PHE A 78 6.84 -6.85 3.50
C PHE A 78 5.34 -6.95 3.28
N PHE A 79 4.61 -6.89 4.39
CA PHE A 79 3.15 -6.88 4.37
C PHE A 79 2.68 -5.49 4.73
N MET A 80 1.74 -5.00 3.96
CA MET A 80 1.19 -3.68 4.16
C MET A 80 -0.30 -3.81 4.38
N ASN A 81 -0.81 -3.16 5.40
CA ASN A 81 -2.25 -3.07 5.62
C ASN A 81 -2.72 -1.71 5.14
N GLN A 82 -3.83 -1.72 4.42
CA GLN A 82 -4.43 -0.50 3.92
C GLN A 82 -5.90 -0.50 4.27
N ILE A 83 -6.38 0.61 4.80
CA ILE A 83 -7.74 0.75 5.27
C ILE A 83 -8.34 1.98 4.61
N ILE A 84 -9.47 1.78 3.92
CA ILE A 84 -10.25 2.88 3.38
C ILE A 84 -11.42 3.09 4.30
N SER A 85 -11.58 4.32 4.80
CA SER A 85 -12.66 4.63 5.72
C SER A 85 -13.37 5.91 5.29
N LYS A 86 -14.63 6.01 5.71
CA LYS A 86 -15.45 7.21 5.56
C LYS A 86 -15.89 7.55 6.98
N ASP A 87 -15.45 8.71 7.47
CA ASP A 87 -15.67 9.10 8.87
C ASP A 87 -15.16 7.99 9.79
N LYS A 88 -16.05 7.34 10.53
CA LYS A 88 -15.67 6.26 11.43
C LYS A 88 -15.91 4.87 10.84
N ASP A 89 -16.49 4.81 9.65
CA ASP A 89 -16.84 3.53 9.05
C ASP A 89 -15.70 3.01 8.19
N ILE A 90 -15.34 1.76 8.39
CA ILE A 90 -14.37 1.10 7.53
C ILE A 90 -15.10 0.56 6.31
N ILE A 91 -14.67 1.01 5.14
CA ILE A 91 -15.27 0.62 3.87
C ILE A 91 -14.54 -0.58 3.30
N VAL A 92 -13.21 -0.55 3.33
CA VAL A 92 -12.38 -1.60 2.75
C VAL A 92 -11.18 -1.84 3.66
N GLU A 93 -10.85 -3.11 3.87
CA GLU A 93 -9.58 -3.49 4.50
C GLU A 93 -8.81 -4.36 3.53
N ALA A 94 -7.54 -4.07 3.36
CA ALA A 94 -6.69 -4.81 2.44
C ALA A 94 -5.37 -5.17 3.10
N GLN A 95 -4.92 -6.37 2.85
CA GLN A 95 -3.58 -6.81 3.23
C GLN A 95 -2.83 -7.14 1.95
N VAL A 96 -1.70 -6.50 1.74
CA VAL A 96 -0.94 -6.62 0.51
C VAL A 96 0.44 -7.15 0.84
N HIS A 97 0.84 -8.20 0.13
CA HIS A 97 2.17 -8.78 0.27
C HIS A 97 3.00 -8.30 -0.91
N LEU A 98 4.05 -7.55 -0.63
CA LEU A 98 4.92 -6.97 -1.64
C LEU A 98 6.32 -7.56 -1.49
N VAL A 99 6.96 -7.80 -2.63
CA VAL A 99 8.25 -8.49 -2.67
C VAL A 99 9.22 -7.68 -3.52
N PHE A 100 10.47 -7.59 -3.06
CA PHE A 100 11.54 -7.03 -3.88
C PHE A 100 12.11 -8.12 -4.76
N ILE A 101 12.20 -7.84 -6.06
CA ILE A 101 12.76 -8.78 -7.02
C ILE A 101 13.85 -8.11 -7.84
N ASN A 102 14.74 -8.93 -8.42
CA ASN A 102 15.75 -8.43 -9.34
C ASN A 102 15.21 -8.47 -10.77
N ASN A 103 16.08 -8.14 -11.73
CA ASN A 103 15.69 -8.11 -13.14
C ASN A 103 15.26 -9.48 -13.68
N LYS A 104 15.64 -10.54 -12.99
CA LYS A 104 15.27 -11.90 -13.41
C LYS A 104 14.01 -12.40 -12.71
N GLY A 105 13.36 -11.54 -11.94
CA GLY A 105 12.13 -11.90 -11.24
C GLY A 105 12.33 -12.69 -9.97
N LYS A 106 13.55 -12.76 -9.45
CA LYS A 106 13.83 -13.52 -8.23
C LYS A 106 13.80 -12.61 -7.00
N PRO A 107 13.27 -13.10 -5.89
CA PRO A 107 13.28 -12.31 -4.65
C PRO A 107 14.70 -11.97 -4.24
N ILE A 108 14.89 -10.73 -3.78
CA ILE A 108 16.18 -10.26 -3.28
C ILE A 108 15.98 -9.58 -1.95
N LYS A 109 17.09 -9.45 -1.21
CA LYS A 109 17.04 -8.79 0.08
C LYS A 109 16.64 -7.33 -0.10
N ILE A 110 15.76 -6.84 0.77
CA ILE A 110 15.38 -5.43 0.79
C ILE A 110 16.64 -4.62 1.13
N PRO A 111 16.98 -3.60 0.32
CA PRO A 111 18.14 -2.76 0.63
C PRO A 111 18.02 -2.15 2.02
N ASP A 112 19.11 -2.15 2.77
CA ASP A 112 19.11 -1.66 4.16
C ASP A 112 18.63 -0.22 4.25
N GLU A 113 18.97 0.59 3.27
CA GLU A 113 18.55 1.99 3.23
C GLU A 113 17.03 2.10 3.18
N ILE A 114 16.39 1.26 2.36
CA ILE A 114 14.93 1.26 2.24
C ILE A 114 14.31 0.66 3.50
N TYR A 115 14.89 -0.41 4.00
CA TYR A 115 14.40 -1.08 5.20
C TYR A 115 14.31 -0.09 6.37
N SER A 116 15.35 0.71 6.56
CA SER A 116 15.37 1.67 7.66
C SER A 116 14.31 2.76 7.49
N LYS A 117 13.97 3.11 6.25
CA LYS A 117 12.97 4.15 6.00
C LYS A 117 11.55 3.65 6.18
N PHE A 118 11.34 2.34 6.23
CA PHE A 118 10.03 1.78 6.50
C PHE A 118 9.64 1.87 7.98
N LYS A 119 10.62 2.05 8.87
CA LYS A 119 10.35 2.05 10.31
C LYS A 119 9.26 3.02 10.74
N PRO A 120 9.23 4.27 10.26
CA PRO A 120 8.16 5.19 10.68
C PRO A 120 6.77 4.72 10.27
N TYR A 121 6.66 3.85 9.28
CA TYR A 121 5.39 3.32 8.81
C TYR A 121 5.06 1.97 9.39
N PHE A 122 5.97 1.42 10.18
CA PHE A 122 5.75 0.12 10.80
C PHE A 122 4.81 0.27 11.98
N CYS A 123 3.75 -0.53 11.98
CA CYS A 123 2.76 -0.49 13.04
C CYS A 123 2.48 -1.91 13.48
N ASP A 124 2.97 -2.26 14.66
CA ASP A 124 2.72 -3.58 15.22
C ASP A 124 1.67 -3.55 16.33
N THR A 125 1.23 -2.36 16.66
CA THR A 125 0.16 -2.28 17.56
C THR A 125 -1.05 -2.23 16.78
N ILE A 126 -1.53 -2.65 16.55
CA ILE A 126 -2.54 -2.45 15.87
C ILE A 126 -3.65 -2.16 16.15
N ARG A 127 -3.87 -1.68 16.11
CA ARG A 127 -4.78 -1.39 16.29
C ARG A 127 -5.65 -1.69 15.72
N THR A 128 -6.06 -2.01 15.68
CA THR A 128 -6.86 -2.35 15.23
C THR A 128 -7.79 -2.05 15.08
#